data_07f8525206e971a000d32f59a8951424
#
_entry.id   07f8525206e971a000d32f59a8951424
#
_cell.length_a   1.000
_cell.length_b   1.000
_cell.length_c   1.000
_cell.angle_alpha   90.00
_cell.angle_beta   90.00
_cell.angle_gamma   90.00
#
_symmetry.space_group_name_H-M   'P 1'
#
loop_
_entity.id
_entity.type
_entity.pdbx_description
1 polymer ?
#
loop_
_entity_poly.entity_id
_entity_poly.type
_entity_poly.pdbx_seq_one_letter_code
_entity_poly.pdbx_strand_id
1 'polypeptide(L)'
;VVFPADLSLSPEDLIIEQSLEGGYLLRIRKKPGINSVLVTESTEDPEREVASYAFRNPSFHPLNGEERRLLNGEFLPPEMHFLIDSTPAPDPELGEAFHVFVPYVVEFGYPWTREGERLIVDGAYLNVRTFEAAHASYTGAFSDNPFVLRVTQAPVEVTPELPPDDRFMPDTVRTYEDIARASDGEVRYSDGEEDLVNQIADIIANVGGGDIDLVLALDSTQSMENDVPALRRSLVPLLQQNLEGFERYRIGIVYYKDYMEDYLTRTVDFQNDLAIVQQAIDGLRVAGGRDIPEAVHEALYSAVMNFPWAAENRLVILVGDAPPHARPRGRVTEEMVYTAARERDIRLNTIILPH
;
A
#
# COMPACT_ATOMS: atom_id res chain seq x y z
N VAL A 1 -24.39 43.78 25.07
CA VAL A 1 -24.56 42.38 25.42
C VAL A 1 -23.88 41.60 24.32
N VAL A 2 -22.70 41.02 24.60
CA VAL A 2 -22.02 40.10 23.68
C VAL A 2 -22.73 38.76 23.85
N PHE A 3 -23.46 38.33 22.83
CA PHE A 3 -24.02 36.99 22.82
C PHE A 3 -22.85 36.00 22.67
N PRO A 4 -22.84 34.86 23.37
CA PRO A 4 -21.86 33.85 23.14
C PRO A 4 -21.90 33.39 21.68
N ALA A 5 -20.75 33.12 21.08
CA ALA A 5 -20.68 32.64 19.72
C ALA A 5 -21.45 31.31 19.61
N ASP A 6 -22.28 31.18 18.58
CA ASP A 6 -22.94 29.90 18.28
C ASP A 6 -21.91 28.97 17.66
N LEU A 7 -21.51 27.95 18.42
CA LEU A 7 -20.53 26.94 18.02
C LEU A 7 -21.20 25.66 17.49
N SER A 8 -22.53 25.66 17.31
CA SER A 8 -23.26 24.48 16.81
C SER A 8 -23.11 24.32 15.31
N LEU A 9 -23.06 23.07 14.86
CA LEU A 9 -23.11 22.67 13.46
C LEU A 9 -24.39 21.90 13.19
N SER A 10 -24.95 22.09 12.01
CA SER A 10 -26.05 21.29 11.47
C SER A 10 -25.53 20.36 10.37
N PRO A 11 -26.28 19.33 9.94
CA PRO A 11 -25.86 18.45 8.85
C PRO A 11 -25.54 19.17 7.54
N GLU A 12 -26.17 20.30 7.27
CA GLU A 12 -25.93 21.15 6.08
C GLU A 12 -24.62 21.96 6.15
N ASP A 13 -23.96 21.96 7.30
CA ASP A 13 -22.65 22.58 7.49
C ASP A 13 -21.50 21.59 7.25
N LEU A 14 -21.81 20.31 6.96
CA LEU A 14 -20.83 19.25 6.71
C LEU A 14 -21.06 18.61 5.36
N ILE A 15 -19.93 18.33 4.70
CA ILE A 15 -19.87 17.44 3.52
C ILE A 15 -18.84 16.37 3.83
N ILE A 16 -19.23 15.11 3.65
CA ILE A 16 -18.38 13.96 3.89
C ILE A 16 -18.20 13.23 2.56
N GLU A 17 -16.97 13.12 2.13
CA GLU A 17 -16.64 12.43 0.88
C GLU A 17 -15.62 11.31 1.17
N GLN A 18 -15.78 10.20 0.48
CA GLN A 18 -14.79 9.15 0.51
C GLN A 18 -13.58 9.57 -0.30
N SER A 19 -12.38 9.46 0.30
CA SER A 19 -11.12 9.72 -0.37
C SER A 19 -10.55 8.43 -0.96
N LEU A 20 -9.97 8.54 -2.15
CA LEU A 20 -9.18 7.45 -2.76
C LEU A 20 -7.86 7.19 -2.00
N GLU A 21 -7.49 8.10 -1.09
CA GLU A 21 -6.31 7.98 -0.24
C GLU A 21 -6.53 7.11 1.01
N GLY A 22 -7.66 6.41 1.09
CA GLY A 22 -7.95 5.47 2.17
C GLY A 22 -8.58 6.10 3.41
N GLY A 23 -9.52 7.01 3.22
CA GLY A 23 -10.23 7.66 4.31
C GLY A 23 -11.44 8.47 3.86
N TYR A 24 -11.92 9.33 4.74
CA TYR A 24 -12.97 10.30 4.48
C TYR A 24 -12.43 11.72 4.58
N LEU A 25 -12.80 12.58 3.65
CA LEU A 25 -12.58 14.01 3.73
C LEU A 25 -13.85 14.66 4.27
N LEU A 26 -13.74 15.32 5.43
CA LEU A 26 -14.78 16.12 6.02
C LEU A 26 -14.51 17.59 5.67
N ARG A 27 -15.47 18.22 4.99
CA ARG A 27 -15.50 19.64 4.74
C ARG A 27 -16.53 20.27 5.67
N ILE A 28 -16.08 21.16 6.55
CA ILE A 28 -16.88 21.72 7.65
C ILE A 28 -16.95 23.22 7.48
N ARG A 29 -18.15 23.76 7.29
CA ARG A 29 -18.37 25.20 7.07
C ARG A 29 -17.77 26.04 8.19
N LYS A 30 -16.98 27.04 7.81
CA LYS A 30 -16.49 28.07 8.72
C LYS A 30 -17.65 29.01 9.09
N LYS A 31 -18.10 28.92 10.33
CA LYS A 31 -19.11 29.85 10.87
C LYS A 31 -18.45 30.96 11.71
N PRO A 32 -19.06 32.14 11.84
CA PRO A 32 -18.57 33.16 12.75
C PRO A 32 -18.44 32.63 14.18
N GLY A 33 -17.29 32.85 14.79
CA GLY A 33 -17.00 32.38 16.15
C GLY A 33 -16.32 31.00 16.22
N ILE A 34 -16.40 30.16 15.20
CA ILE A 34 -15.66 28.88 15.14
C ILE A 34 -14.28 29.17 14.52
N ASN A 35 -13.22 28.95 15.27
CA ASN A 35 -11.85 29.19 14.82
C ASN A 35 -11.00 27.93 14.71
N SER A 36 -11.50 26.80 15.18
CA SER A 36 -10.93 25.48 14.89
C SER A 36 -11.95 24.38 15.10
N VAL A 37 -11.68 23.22 14.51
CA VAL A 37 -12.47 21.99 14.64
C VAL A 37 -11.57 20.84 15.04
N LEU A 38 -12.15 19.87 15.75
CA LEU A 38 -11.49 18.61 16.13
C LEU A 38 -12.48 17.47 15.91
N VAL A 39 -12.10 16.50 15.11
CA VAL A 39 -12.87 15.27 14.97
C VAL A 39 -12.56 14.34 16.12
N THR A 40 -13.60 13.85 16.79
CA THR A 40 -13.52 12.91 17.89
C THR A 40 -14.36 11.69 17.60
N GLU A 41 -14.06 10.58 18.26
CA GLU A 41 -14.88 9.37 18.21
C GLU A 41 -16.03 9.50 19.20
N SER A 42 -17.24 9.09 18.79
CA SER A 42 -18.37 8.86 19.67
C SER A 42 -18.63 7.38 19.79
N THR A 43 -18.78 6.88 21.00
CA THR A 43 -19.00 5.46 21.28
C THR A 43 -20.46 5.06 21.44
N GLU A 44 -21.37 6.03 21.51
CA GLU A 44 -22.80 5.82 21.71
C GLU A 44 -23.63 6.66 20.74
N ASP A 45 -24.91 6.27 20.62
CA ASP A 45 -25.89 6.98 19.81
C ASP A 45 -25.97 8.47 20.19
N PRO A 46 -25.90 9.41 19.20
CA PRO A 46 -26.03 10.85 19.45
C PRO A 46 -27.28 11.28 20.20
N GLU A 47 -28.35 10.49 20.15
CA GLU A 47 -29.59 10.76 20.88
C GLU A 47 -29.53 10.40 22.38
N ARG A 48 -28.42 9.78 22.83
CA ARG A 48 -28.16 9.45 24.22
C ARG A 48 -27.04 10.31 24.78
N GLU A 49 -26.85 10.30 26.09
CA GLU A 49 -25.66 10.92 26.69
C GLU A 49 -24.41 10.20 26.21
N VAL A 50 -23.62 10.86 25.36
CA VAL A 50 -22.51 10.30 24.62
C VAL A 50 -21.18 10.63 25.29
N ALA A 51 -20.35 9.65 25.51
CA ALA A 51 -18.95 9.86 25.81
C ALA A 51 -18.19 10.04 24.49
N SER A 52 -17.73 11.26 24.18
CA SER A 52 -16.89 11.55 23.03
C SER A 52 -15.41 11.48 23.41
N TYR A 53 -14.66 10.73 22.63
CA TYR A 53 -13.21 10.59 22.84
C TYR A 53 -12.47 11.29 21.68
N ALA A 54 -11.52 12.16 22.03
CA ALA A 54 -10.55 12.59 21.06
C ALA A 54 -9.61 11.44 20.72
N PHE A 55 -9.24 11.30 19.44
CA PHE A 55 -8.13 10.43 19.02
C PHE A 55 -6.80 11.06 19.44
N ARG A 56 -6.51 11.08 20.73
CA ARG A 56 -5.32 11.74 21.26
C ARG A 56 -4.57 10.87 22.26
N ASN A 57 -3.29 11.14 22.38
CA ASN A 57 -2.45 10.54 23.38
C ASN A 57 -2.56 11.34 24.71
N PRO A 58 -3.24 10.82 25.72
CA PRO A 58 -3.38 11.53 26.99
C PRO A 58 -2.07 11.68 27.76
N SER A 59 -1.04 10.87 27.44
CA SER A 59 0.28 10.99 28.06
C SER A 59 1.07 12.18 27.54
N PHE A 60 0.73 12.70 26.36
CA PHE A 60 1.39 13.86 25.79
C PHE A 60 0.81 15.18 26.33
N HIS A 61 -0.50 15.28 26.31
CA HIS A 61 -1.20 16.40 26.94
C HIS A 61 -2.57 15.94 27.48
N PRO A 62 -2.80 15.96 28.77
CA PRO A 62 -4.00 15.37 29.37
C PRO A 62 -5.30 16.09 29.03
N LEU A 63 -5.25 17.36 28.64
CA LEU A 63 -6.45 18.17 28.37
C LEU A 63 -6.70 18.43 26.90
N ASN A 64 -5.70 18.85 26.13
CA ASN A 64 -5.86 19.21 24.72
C ASN A 64 -4.63 18.87 23.89
N GLY A 65 -4.12 17.70 24.01
CA GLY A 65 -2.88 17.24 23.41
C GLY A 65 -2.48 17.94 22.11
N GLU A 66 -1.22 18.37 22.04
CA GLU A 66 -0.54 18.57 20.78
C GLU A 66 -0.44 17.20 20.12
N GLU A 67 -1.43 16.87 19.34
CA GLU A 67 -1.61 15.51 18.91
C GLU A 67 -0.75 15.26 17.68
N ARG A 68 0.36 14.58 17.91
CA ARG A 68 1.05 13.91 16.84
C ARG A 68 0.31 12.64 16.49
N ARG A 69 -0.23 12.57 15.29
CA ARG A 69 -0.94 11.41 14.81
C ARG A 69 -0.03 10.51 14.02
N LEU A 70 -0.21 9.23 14.23
CA LEU A 70 0.45 8.19 13.45
C LEU A 70 -0.59 7.48 12.58
N LEU A 71 -0.22 7.20 11.35
CA LEU A 71 -0.90 6.30 10.47
C LEU A 71 0.10 5.23 10.06
N ASN A 72 -0.22 3.96 10.28
CA ASN A 72 0.68 2.84 9.97
C ASN A 72 2.08 2.96 10.62
N GLY A 73 2.14 3.50 11.84
CA GLY A 73 3.38 3.64 12.58
C GLY A 73 4.23 4.87 12.24
N GLU A 74 3.80 5.72 11.29
CA GLU A 74 4.51 6.94 10.91
C GLU A 74 3.71 8.19 11.27
N PHE A 75 4.42 9.29 11.57
CA PHE A 75 3.76 10.57 11.83
C PHE A 75 3.20 11.14 10.54
N LEU A 76 1.93 11.55 10.58
CA LEU A 76 1.30 12.25 9.46
C LEU A 76 2.07 13.52 9.12
N PRO A 77 2.20 13.86 7.81
CA PRO A 77 2.79 15.10 7.37
C PRO A 77 2.09 16.31 8.00
N PRO A 78 2.82 17.38 8.35
CA PRO A 78 2.23 18.60 8.94
C PRO A 78 1.18 19.26 8.06
N GLU A 79 1.23 19.04 6.75
CA GLU A 79 0.31 19.59 5.76
C GLU A 79 -1.04 18.86 5.75
N MET A 80 -1.10 17.65 6.29
CA MET A 80 -2.33 16.89 6.38
C MET A 80 -3.11 17.32 7.62
N HIS A 81 -4.24 18.01 7.40
CA HIS A 81 -5.16 18.40 8.45
C HIS A 81 -5.93 17.18 8.97
N PHE A 82 -5.26 16.46 9.85
CA PHE A 82 -5.77 15.23 10.42
C PHE A 82 -6.39 15.49 11.78
N LEU A 83 -7.69 15.23 11.89
CA LEU A 83 -8.52 15.43 13.08
C LEU A 83 -8.65 16.87 13.58
N ILE A 84 -7.71 17.75 13.36
CA ILE A 84 -7.76 19.16 13.77
C ILE A 84 -7.49 20.04 12.56
N ASP A 85 -8.34 21.04 12.35
CA ASP A 85 -8.04 22.14 11.44
C ASP A 85 -8.38 23.49 12.08
N SER A 86 -7.51 24.47 11.89
CA SER A 86 -7.66 25.86 12.32
C SER A 86 -7.34 26.86 11.20
N THR A 87 -7.20 26.37 9.97
CA THR A 87 -6.82 27.15 8.79
C THR A 87 -7.87 26.97 7.68
N PRO A 88 -9.08 27.57 7.84
CA PRO A 88 -10.13 27.40 6.85
C PRO A 88 -9.68 27.92 5.47
N ALA A 89 -10.10 27.22 4.42
CA ALA A 89 -9.79 27.54 3.03
C ALA A 89 -11.08 27.77 2.24
N PRO A 90 -11.01 28.46 1.08
CA PRO A 90 -12.16 28.61 0.17
C PRO A 90 -12.70 27.24 -0.25
N ASP A 91 -14.01 27.08 -0.17
CA ASP A 91 -14.71 25.85 -0.55
C ASP A 91 -15.84 26.19 -1.53
N PRO A 92 -16.00 25.43 -2.64
CA PRO A 92 -16.96 25.75 -3.70
C PRO A 92 -18.44 25.66 -3.25
N GLU A 93 -18.74 24.81 -2.26
CA GLU A 93 -20.11 24.57 -1.80
C GLU A 93 -20.40 25.23 -0.46
N LEU A 94 -19.41 25.28 0.43
CA LEU A 94 -19.56 25.82 1.78
C LEU A 94 -19.08 27.27 1.91
N GLY A 95 -18.43 27.82 0.87
CA GLY A 95 -17.84 29.15 0.83
C GLY A 95 -16.46 29.21 1.48
N GLU A 96 -16.37 29.05 2.78
CA GLU A 96 -15.12 28.88 3.54
C GLU A 96 -15.30 27.68 4.47
N ALA A 97 -14.36 26.76 4.47
CA ALA A 97 -14.47 25.52 5.21
C ALA A 97 -13.15 25.06 5.83
N PHE A 98 -13.26 24.34 6.94
CA PHE A 98 -12.20 23.50 7.47
C PHE A 98 -12.21 22.18 6.73
N HIS A 99 -11.02 21.62 6.51
CA HIS A 99 -10.81 20.34 5.85
C HIS A 99 -10.12 19.36 6.80
N VAL A 100 -10.79 18.24 7.10
CA VAL A 100 -10.26 17.22 8.00
C VAL A 100 -10.28 15.87 7.29
N PHE A 101 -9.13 15.24 7.22
CA PHE A 101 -9.02 13.88 6.70
C PHE A 101 -9.14 12.87 7.85
N VAL A 102 -10.01 11.87 7.70
CA VAL A 102 -10.20 10.78 8.65
C VAL A 102 -9.86 9.48 7.95
N PRO A 103 -8.72 8.86 8.25
CA PRO A 103 -8.34 7.58 7.63
C PRO A 103 -9.29 6.46 8.05
N TYR A 104 -9.48 5.44 7.18
CA TYR A 104 -10.29 4.26 7.50
C TYR A 104 -9.75 3.46 8.66
N VAL A 105 -8.43 3.42 8.80
CA VAL A 105 -7.74 2.74 9.88
C VAL A 105 -6.90 3.76 10.63
N VAL A 106 -7.11 3.86 11.93
CA VAL A 106 -6.30 4.71 12.82
C VAL A 106 -5.50 3.80 13.73
N GLU A 107 -4.17 3.81 13.58
CA GLU A 107 -3.28 3.20 14.57
C GLU A 107 -3.01 4.19 15.72
N PHE A 108 -3.10 3.69 16.94
CA PHE A 108 -2.73 4.49 18.12
C PHE A 108 -1.21 4.51 18.25
N GLY A 109 -0.68 5.72 18.23
CA GLY A 109 0.71 6.00 17.97
C GLY A 109 1.73 5.61 19.01
N TYR A 110 1.31 5.15 20.19
CA TYR A 110 2.25 4.77 21.22
C TYR A 110 1.79 3.47 21.91
N PRO A 111 2.70 2.49 22.07
CA PRO A 111 2.38 1.19 22.66
C PRO A 111 1.76 1.24 24.06
N TRP A 112 1.98 2.33 24.79
CA TRP A 112 1.49 2.50 26.19
C TRP A 112 0.16 3.25 26.31
N THR A 113 -0.42 3.75 25.22
CA THR A 113 -1.65 4.54 25.29
C THR A 113 -2.89 3.79 24.86
N ARG A 114 -2.83 3.11 23.72
CA ARG A 114 -3.84 2.16 23.22
C ARG A 114 -3.15 1.27 22.21
N GLU A 115 -3.27 -0.02 22.37
CA GLU A 115 -2.83 -0.99 21.37
C GLU A 115 -3.98 -1.26 20.41
N GLY A 116 -3.70 -1.18 19.11
CA GLY A 116 -4.60 -1.64 18.08
C GLY A 116 -4.99 -0.62 17.03
N GLU A 117 -5.52 -1.15 15.97
CA GLU A 117 -6.13 -0.45 14.86
C GLU A 117 -7.62 -0.22 15.13
N ARG A 118 -8.15 0.93 14.70
CA ARG A 118 -9.59 1.16 14.66
C ARG A 118 -10.02 1.41 13.23
N LEU A 119 -10.92 0.58 12.77
CA LEU A 119 -11.57 0.74 11.48
C LEU A 119 -12.76 1.68 11.61
N ILE A 120 -12.80 2.73 10.78
CA ILE A 120 -13.93 3.64 10.67
C ILE A 120 -14.80 3.17 9.50
N VAL A 121 -16.04 2.83 9.80
CA VAL A 121 -16.98 2.26 8.83
C VAL A 121 -18.22 3.16 8.68
N ASP A 122 -18.97 2.97 7.59
CA ASP A 122 -20.27 3.64 7.41
C ASP A 122 -21.21 3.34 8.59
N GLY A 123 -21.93 4.35 9.01
CA GLY A 123 -22.81 4.29 10.17
C GLY A 123 -22.11 4.45 11.52
N ALA A 124 -20.80 4.69 11.54
CA ALA A 124 -20.07 5.05 12.75
C ALA A 124 -20.49 6.44 13.26
N TYR A 125 -20.40 6.63 14.56
CA TYR A 125 -20.66 7.93 15.16
C TYR A 125 -19.38 8.74 15.23
N LEU A 126 -19.37 9.92 14.59
CA LEU A 126 -18.31 10.91 14.70
C LEU A 126 -18.83 12.14 15.44
N ASN A 127 -17.98 12.77 16.20
CA ASN A 127 -18.27 14.06 16.77
C ASN A 127 -17.30 15.12 16.22
N VAL A 128 -17.85 16.20 15.69
CA VAL A 128 -17.08 17.39 15.32
C VAL A 128 -17.15 18.38 16.46
N ARG A 129 -16.09 18.48 17.24
CA ARG A 129 -15.96 19.47 18.29
C ARG A 129 -15.47 20.77 17.69
N THR A 130 -16.25 21.84 17.88
CA THR A 130 -15.95 23.19 17.41
C THR A 130 -15.42 24.05 18.55
N PHE A 131 -14.48 24.93 18.25
CA PHE A 131 -13.83 25.78 19.25
C PHE A 131 -13.87 27.25 18.85
N GLU A 132 -14.07 28.10 19.87
CA GLU A 132 -13.87 29.53 19.75
C GLU A 132 -12.39 29.89 19.59
N ALA A 133 -11.49 29.10 20.20
CA ALA A 133 -10.06 29.28 20.09
C ALA A 133 -9.45 28.49 18.92
N ALA A 134 -8.34 28.96 18.38
CA ALA A 134 -7.58 28.20 17.37
C ALA A 134 -6.92 26.95 17.96
N HIS A 135 -6.52 26.01 17.08
CA HIS A 135 -5.77 24.79 17.43
C HIS A 135 -6.47 23.89 18.46
N ALA A 136 -7.81 23.82 18.41
CA ALA A 136 -8.63 23.05 19.34
C ALA A 136 -8.29 23.34 20.83
N SER A 137 -8.00 24.60 21.13
CA SER A 137 -7.63 25.03 22.48
C SER A 137 -8.88 25.18 23.36
N TYR A 138 -8.83 24.58 24.55
CA TYR A 138 -9.88 24.68 25.57
C TYR A 138 -9.81 25.96 26.42
N THR A 139 -9.05 26.96 25.98
CA THR A 139 -9.01 28.29 26.63
C THR A 139 -10.24 29.14 26.31
N GLY A 140 -10.98 28.79 25.24
CA GLY A 140 -12.27 29.39 24.85
C GLY A 140 -13.44 28.43 25.02
N ALA A 141 -14.61 28.84 24.57
CA ALA A 141 -15.79 27.98 24.50
C ALA A 141 -15.61 26.88 23.45
N PHE A 142 -16.26 25.75 23.66
CA PHE A 142 -16.35 24.66 22.67
C PHE A 142 -17.74 24.03 22.71
N SER A 143 -18.10 23.32 21.61
CA SER A 143 -19.35 22.58 21.49
C SER A 143 -19.11 21.24 20.81
N ASP A 144 -19.74 20.19 21.32
CA ASP A 144 -19.79 18.89 20.67
C ASP A 144 -20.96 18.83 19.69
N ASN A 145 -20.69 18.35 18.47
CA ASN A 145 -21.65 18.19 17.40
C ASN A 145 -21.58 16.74 16.91
N PRO A 146 -22.34 15.81 17.50
CA PRO A 146 -22.32 14.41 17.12
C PRO A 146 -23.08 14.18 15.82
N PHE A 147 -22.48 13.43 14.90
CA PHE A 147 -23.06 13.05 13.62
C PHE A 147 -22.89 11.55 13.39
N VAL A 148 -23.83 10.96 12.65
CA VAL A 148 -23.64 9.63 12.10
C VAL A 148 -22.88 9.77 10.79
N LEU A 149 -21.71 9.11 10.69
CA LEU A 149 -20.97 9.05 9.44
C LEU A 149 -21.82 8.34 8.40
N ARG A 150 -22.07 9.00 7.27
CA ARG A 150 -22.73 8.44 6.11
C ARG A 150 -21.81 8.59 4.92
N VAL A 151 -21.43 7.47 4.32
CA VAL A 151 -20.59 7.46 3.12
C VAL A 151 -21.42 7.96 1.95
N THR A 152 -20.98 9.01 1.26
CA THR A 152 -21.66 9.56 0.09
C THR A 152 -21.34 8.82 -1.20
N GLN A 153 -20.24 8.10 -1.23
CA GLN A 153 -19.88 7.17 -2.29
C GLN A 153 -19.86 5.76 -1.70
N ALA A 154 -20.48 4.81 -2.41
CA ALA A 154 -20.18 3.42 -2.12
C ALA A 154 -18.65 3.26 -2.18
N PRO A 155 -18.04 2.50 -1.25
CA PRO A 155 -16.66 2.08 -1.44
C PRO A 155 -16.55 1.69 -2.91
N VAL A 156 -15.57 2.25 -3.63
CA VAL A 156 -15.14 1.59 -4.85
C VAL A 156 -14.72 0.22 -4.31
N GLU A 157 -15.63 -0.75 -4.37
CA GLU A 157 -15.20 -2.11 -4.42
C GLU A 157 -14.27 -2.11 -5.62
N VAL A 158 -12.97 -1.96 -5.34
CA VAL A 158 -12.00 -2.64 -6.15
C VAL A 158 -12.43 -4.08 -5.95
N THR A 159 -13.36 -4.51 -6.81
CA THR A 159 -13.59 -5.92 -7.02
C THR A 159 -12.19 -6.34 -7.43
N PRO A 160 -11.43 -7.07 -6.61
CA PRO A 160 -10.24 -7.69 -7.12
C PRO A 160 -10.78 -8.39 -8.35
N GLU A 161 -10.22 -8.11 -9.53
CA GLU A 161 -10.54 -8.95 -10.68
C GLU A 161 -10.38 -10.34 -10.11
N LEU A 162 -11.50 -11.03 -9.97
CA LEU A 162 -11.50 -12.35 -9.35
C LEU A 162 -10.43 -13.11 -10.12
N PRO A 163 -9.49 -13.74 -9.45
CA PRO A 163 -8.49 -14.53 -10.15
C PRO A 163 -9.24 -15.36 -11.15
N PRO A 164 -8.72 -15.57 -12.35
CA PRO A 164 -9.44 -16.21 -13.44
C PRO A 164 -10.07 -17.54 -13.05
N ASP A 165 -9.65 -18.13 -11.95
CA ASP A 165 -10.27 -19.28 -11.28
C ASP A 165 -9.79 -19.37 -9.81
N ASP A 166 -10.37 -20.35 -9.07
CA ASP A 166 -10.11 -20.60 -7.66
C ASP A 166 -8.73 -21.24 -7.35
N ARG A 167 -7.92 -21.51 -8.38
CA ARG A 167 -6.55 -22.01 -8.23
C ARG A 167 -5.56 -20.97 -7.74
N PHE A 168 -5.89 -19.69 -7.84
CA PHE A 168 -5.03 -18.60 -7.42
C PHE A 168 -5.42 -18.10 -6.04
N MET A 169 -4.45 -17.93 -5.14
CA MET A 169 -4.70 -17.39 -3.81
C MET A 169 -5.15 -15.92 -3.89
N PRO A 170 -6.29 -15.53 -3.30
CA PRO A 170 -6.77 -14.14 -3.35
C PRO A 170 -5.78 -13.11 -2.79
N ASP A 171 -5.03 -13.47 -1.74
CA ASP A 171 -4.04 -12.58 -1.13
C ASP A 171 -2.82 -12.40 -2.03
N THR A 172 -2.38 -13.45 -2.75
CA THR A 172 -1.33 -13.37 -3.76
C THR A 172 -1.76 -12.46 -4.90
N VAL A 173 -2.97 -12.69 -5.46
CA VAL A 173 -3.53 -11.89 -6.55
C VAL A 173 -3.51 -10.42 -6.17
N ARG A 174 -4.15 -10.05 -5.06
CA ARG A 174 -4.22 -8.66 -4.61
C ARG A 174 -2.84 -8.01 -4.49
N THR A 175 -1.92 -8.67 -3.81
CA THR A 175 -0.61 -8.09 -3.55
C THR A 175 0.24 -7.98 -4.82
N TYR A 176 0.18 -8.98 -5.71
CA TYR A 176 0.94 -8.94 -6.96
C TYR A 176 0.39 -7.89 -7.93
N GLU A 177 -0.92 -7.66 -7.94
CA GLU A 177 -1.54 -6.55 -8.65
C GLU A 177 -1.08 -5.20 -8.08
N ASP A 178 -1.01 -5.05 -6.76
CA ASP A 178 -0.53 -3.83 -6.12
C ASP A 178 0.96 -3.58 -6.42
N ILE A 179 1.80 -4.62 -6.41
CA ILE A 179 3.21 -4.54 -6.79
C ILE A 179 3.36 -4.01 -8.23
N ALA A 180 2.65 -4.59 -9.18
CA ALA A 180 2.73 -4.18 -10.58
C ALA A 180 2.23 -2.74 -10.77
N ARG A 181 1.07 -2.42 -10.18
CA ARG A 181 0.48 -1.08 -10.24
C ARG A 181 1.40 0.01 -9.68
N ALA A 182 2.18 -0.29 -8.65
CA ALA A 182 3.07 0.67 -8.01
C ALA A 182 4.20 1.20 -8.90
N SER A 183 4.48 0.52 -10.04
CA SER A 183 5.60 0.84 -10.93
C SER A 183 5.24 0.74 -12.42
N ASP A 184 3.96 0.87 -12.77
CA ASP A 184 3.44 0.74 -14.14
C ASP A 184 3.84 -0.59 -14.82
N GLY A 185 3.90 -1.67 -14.04
CA GLY A 185 4.18 -3.02 -14.51
C GLY A 185 2.93 -3.78 -14.94
N GLU A 186 3.13 -4.96 -15.53
CA GLU A 186 2.07 -5.86 -15.96
C GLU A 186 1.83 -6.98 -14.95
N VAL A 187 0.58 -7.40 -14.81
CA VAL A 187 0.17 -8.61 -14.09
C VAL A 187 -0.21 -9.69 -15.09
N ARG A 188 0.31 -10.86 -14.91
CA ARG A 188 -0.01 -12.05 -15.71
C ARG A 188 -0.41 -13.20 -14.82
N TYR A 189 -1.30 -14.02 -15.32
CA TYR A 189 -1.68 -15.28 -14.71
C TYR A 189 -1.11 -16.40 -15.56
N SER A 190 -0.58 -17.42 -14.95
CA SER A 190 -0.04 -18.56 -15.66
C SER A 190 -0.65 -19.86 -15.16
N ASP A 191 -0.84 -20.81 -16.07
CA ASP A 191 -1.24 -22.17 -15.72
C ASP A 191 -0.04 -23.03 -15.23
N GLY A 192 1.13 -22.41 -15.10
CA GLY A 192 2.37 -23.10 -14.75
C GLY A 192 3.10 -23.72 -15.95
N GLU A 193 4.18 -24.47 -15.69
CA GLU A 193 4.98 -25.19 -16.68
C GLU A 193 5.38 -24.34 -17.90
N GLU A 194 5.05 -24.79 -19.12
CA GLU A 194 5.41 -24.07 -20.37
C GLU A 194 4.69 -22.72 -20.50
N ASP A 195 3.49 -22.58 -19.91
CA ASP A 195 2.77 -21.32 -19.96
C ASP A 195 3.51 -20.24 -19.17
N LEU A 196 4.11 -20.56 -18.02
CA LEU A 196 4.95 -19.63 -17.27
C LEU A 196 6.05 -19.02 -18.17
N VAL A 197 6.71 -19.86 -18.94
CA VAL A 197 7.79 -19.41 -19.84
C VAL A 197 7.25 -18.48 -20.93
N ASN A 198 6.06 -18.77 -21.45
CA ASN A 198 5.39 -17.92 -22.44
C ASN A 198 5.00 -16.55 -21.85
N GLN A 199 4.46 -16.53 -20.61
CA GLN A 199 4.13 -15.27 -19.93
C GLN A 199 5.36 -14.39 -19.70
N ILE A 200 6.52 -14.96 -19.36
CA ILE A 200 7.78 -14.22 -19.27
C ILE A 200 8.14 -13.60 -20.62
N ALA A 201 8.03 -14.37 -21.69
CA ALA A 201 8.33 -13.91 -23.03
C ALA A 201 7.41 -12.78 -23.50
N ASP A 202 6.13 -12.89 -23.22
CA ASP A 202 5.13 -11.90 -23.60
C ASP A 202 5.39 -10.55 -22.90
N ILE A 203 5.79 -10.57 -21.61
CA ILE A 203 6.21 -9.33 -20.91
C ILE A 203 7.40 -8.69 -21.62
N ILE A 204 8.40 -9.48 -22.01
CA ILE A 204 9.59 -8.98 -22.70
C ILE A 204 9.23 -8.44 -24.11
N ALA A 205 8.36 -9.13 -24.83
CA ALA A 205 7.92 -8.74 -26.16
C ALA A 205 7.15 -7.40 -26.19
N ASN A 206 6.49 -7.05 -25.10
CA ASN A 206 5.78 -5.77 -24.93
C ASN A 206 6.73 -4.59 -24.65
N VAL A 207 8.01 -4.84 -24.44
CA VAL A 207 9.01 -3.78 -24.24
C VAL A 207 9.51 -3.29 -25.58
N GLY A 208 9.56 -1.98 -25.74
CA GLY A 208 10.15 -1.37 -26.94
C GLY A 208 11.63 -1.73 -27.10
N GLY A 209 12.18 -1.54 -28.30
CA GLY A 209 13.61 -1.79 -28.59
C GLY A 209 14.55 -0.94 -27.71
N GLY A 210 15.84 -0.99 -27.99
CA GLY A 210 16.90 -0.32 -27.22
C GLY A 210 17.62 -1.29 -26.27
N ASP A 211 18.16 -0.80 -25.17
CA ASP A 211 18.84 -1.63 -24.17
C ASP A 211 17.85 -2.13 -23.11
N ILE A 212 18.02 -3.35 -22.65
CA ILE A 212 17.22 -3.94 -21.58
C ILE A 212 18.06 -4.57 -20.46
N ASP A 213 17.74 -4.24 -19.22
CA ASP A 213 18.15 -4.93 -18.01
C ASP A 213 16.92 -5.66 -17.45
N LEU A 214 17.02 -6.98 -17.33
CA LEU A 214 15.96 -7.83 -16.82
C LEU A 214 16.43 -8.58 -15.58
N VAL A 215 15.67 -8.52 -14.49
CA VAL A 215 15.87 -9.40 -13.33
C VAL A 215 14.66 -10.31 -13.19
N LEU A 216 14.89 -11.61 -13.16
CA LEU A 216 13.88 -12.62 -12.85
C LEU A 216 13.95 -12.92 -11.34
N ALA A 217 12.88 -12.58 -10.62
CA ALA A 217 12.72 -12.92 -9.20
C ALA A 217 11.85 -14.20 -9.12
N LEU A 218 12.48 -15.33 -8.89
CA LEU A 218 11.87 -16.65 -8.97
C LEU A 218 11.69 -17.23 -7.58
N ASP A 219 10.48 -17.60 -7.26
CA ASP A 219 10.21 -18.45 -6.12
C ASP A 219 10.98 -19.77 -6.28
N SER A 220 11.54 -20.23 -5.18
CA SER A 220 12.32 -21.47 -5.13
C SER A 220 11.89 -22.38 -3.98
N THR A 221 10.66 -22.21 -3.53
CA THR A 221 9.99 -23.09 -2.58
C THR A 221 9.51 -24.38 -3.26
N GLN A 222 9.03 -25.34 -2.48
CA GLN A 222 8.63 -26.65 -2.99
C GLN A 222 7.46 -26.58 -3.96
N SER A 223 6.58 -25.60 -3.83
CA SER A 223 5.41 -25.39 -4.74
C SER A 223 5.83 -25.28 -6.20
N MET A 224 7.02 -24.72 -6.48
CA MET A 224 7.57 -24.53 -7.82
C MET A 224 8.11 -25.83 -8.48
N GLU A 225 7.95 -27.00 -7.85
CA GLU A 225 8.55 -28.26 -8.34
C GLU A 225 8.13 -28.62 -9.76
N ASN A 226 6.87 -28.34 -10.10
CA ASN A 226 6.32 -28.66 -11.42
C ASN A 226 6.77 -27.68 -12.52
N ASP A 227 7.12 -26.42 -12.16
CA ASP A 227 7.46 -25.36 -13.10
C ASP A 227 8.94 -25.35 -13.49
N VAL A 228 9.82 -25.78 -12.57
CA VAL A 228 11.27 -25.79 -12.79
C VAL A 228 11.69 -26.58 -14.02
N PRO A 229 11.12 -27.76 -14.36
CA PRO A 229 11.47 -28.49 -15.59
C PRO A 229 11.22 -27.68 -16.86
N ALA A 230 10.14 -26.89 -16.92
CA ALA A 230 9.85 -26.02 -18.06
C ALA A 230 10.82 -24.84 -18.12
N LEU A 231 11.09 -24.18 -16.99
CA LEU A 231 12.10 -23.12 -16.92
C LEU A 231 13.46 -23.59 -17.44
N ARG A 232 13.92 -24.77 -17.01
CA ARG A 232 15.20 -25.34 -17.46
C ARG A 232 15.24 -25.65 -18.95
N ARG A 233 14.14 -26.15 -19.50
CA ARG A 233 14.07 -26.58 -20.89
C ARG A 233 13.86 -25.45 -21.84
N SER A 234 13.00 -24.49 -21.51
CA SER A 234 12.40 -23.59 -22.48
C SER A 234 12.74 -22.11 -22.26
N LEU A 235 13.13 -21.70 -21.02
CA LEU A 235 13.33 -20.28 -20.71
C LEU A 235 14.43 -19.65 -21.56
N VAL A 236 15.62 -20.20 -21.60
CA VAL A 236 16.75 -19.60 -22.32
C VAL A 236 16.55 -19.59 -23.84
N PRO A 237 16.07 -20.66 -24.50
CA PRO A 237 15.70 -20.60 -25.89
C PRO A 237 14.70 -19.48 -26.23
N LEU A 238 13.72 -19.28 -25.35
CA LEU A 238 12.68 -18.28 -25.53
C LEU A 238 13.20 -16.85 -25.25
N LEU A 239 14.05 -16.68 -24.24
CA LEU A 239 14.78 -15.43 -24.02
C LEU A 239 15.65 -15.07 -25.23
N GLN A 240 16.40 -16.03 -25.79
CA GLN A 240 17.22 -15.81 -26.98
C GLN A 240 16.38 -15.25 -28.13
N GLN A 241 15.22 -15.83 -28.39
CA GLN A 241 14.32 -15.41 -29.47
C GLN A 241 13.76 -14.00 -29.23
N ASN A 242 13.35 -13.67 -28.00
CA ASN A 242 12.71 -12.38 -27.69
C ASN A 242 13.73 -11.25 -27.50
N LEU A 243 14.96 -11.56 -27.15
CA LEU A 243 16.00 -10.55 -26.98
C LEU A 243 16.74 -10.17 -28.27
N GLU A 244 16.49 -10.85 -29.39
CA GLU A 244 17.06 -10.50 -30.70
C GLU A 244 16.65 -9.07 -31.16
N GLY A 245 15.53 -8.52 -30.63
CA GLY A 245 15.06 -7.18 -30.95
C GLY A 245 15.74 -6.04 -30.18
N PHE A 246 16.57 -6.36 -29.17
CA PHE A 246 17.25 -5.37 -28.33
C PHE A 246 18.69 -5.15 -28.79
N GLU A 247 19.19 -3.91 -28.63
CA GLU A 247 20.58 -3.59 -28.95
C GLU A 247 21.55 -4.25 -27.98
N ARG A 248 21.21 -4.23 -26.72
CA ARG A 248 21.96 -4.89 -25.65
C ARG A 248 20.98 -5.42 -24.61
N TYR A 249 21.34 -6.53 -24.00
CA TYR A 249 20.58 -7.09 -22.89
C TYR A 249 21.50 -7.58 -21.77
N ARG A 250 20.99 -7.52 -20.55
CA ARG A 250 21.58 -8.17 -19.38
C ARG A 250 20.47 -8.80 -18.56
N ILE A 251 20.73 -10.04 -18.09
CA ILE A 251 19.77 -10.81 -17.31
C ILE A 251 20.37 -11.13 -15.95
N GLY A 252 19.67 -10.77 -14.89
CA GLY A 252 19.96 -11.15 -13.52
C GLY A 252 18.89 -12.08 -12.98
N ILE A 253 19.21 -12.82 -11.93
CA ILE A 253 18.23 -13.70 -11.27
C ILE A 253 18.30 -13.46 -9.75
N VAL A 254 17.14 -13.43 -9.12
CA VAL A 254 16.97 -13.51 -7.68
C VAL A 254 16.12 -14.74 -7.38
N TYR A 255 16.70 -15.71 -6.74
CA TYR A 255 15.92 -16.80 -6.12
C TYR A 255 15.51 -16.37 -4.73
N TYR A 256 14.27 -16.67 -4.34
CA TYR A 256 13.81 -16.37 -3.01
C TYR A 256 13.03 -17.54 -2.39
N LYS A 257 12.97 -17.55 -1.08
CA LYS A 257 12.20 -18.47 -0.24
C LYS A 257 11.58 -17.69 0.91
N ASP A 258 11.22 -18.36 1.98
CA ASP A 258 10.80 -17.72 3.20
C ASP A 258 11.90 -17.61 4.26
N TYR A 259 11.61 -16.92 5.35
CA TYR A 259 12.43 -16.86 6.54
C TYR A 259 12.61 -18.24 7.16
N MET A 260 13.79 -18.46 7.73
CA MET A 260 14.18 -19.74 8.34
C MET A 260 14.46 -20.88 7.35
N GLU A 261 14.52 -20.58 6.06
CA GLU A 261 15.02 -21.50 5.03
C GLU A 261 16.55 -21.40 4.88
N ASP A 262 17.14 -22.17 3.96
CA ASP A 262 18.58 -22.18 3.72
C ASP A 262 19.12 -20.85 3.19
N TYR A 263 18.28 -20.06 2.55
CA TYR A 263 18.50 -18.65 2.19
C TYR A 263 17.18 -17.90 2.11
N LEU A 264 17.23 -16.61 2.32
CA LEU A 264 16.10 -15.70 2.10
C LEU A 264 16.05 -15.24 0.65
N THR A 265 17.18 -14.72 0.16
CA THR A 265 17.41 -14.39 -1.26
C THR A 265 18.77 -14.84 -1.71
N ARG A 266 18.90 -15.22 -2.97
CA ARG A 266 20.16 -15.58 -3.62
C ARG A 266 20.20 -15.00 -5.02
N THR A 267 21.23 -14.22 -5.32
CA THR A 267 21.35 -13.49 -6.58
C THR A 267 22.33 -14.16 -7.55
N VAL A 268 22.03 -14.02 -8.83
CA VAL A 268 22.96 -14.20 -9.94
C VAL A 268 23.09 -12.85 -10.63
N ASP A 269 24.29 -12.30 -10.64
CA ASP A 269 24.56 -10.98 -11.21
C ASP A 269 24.18 -10.89 -12.68
N PHE A 270 24.03 -9.68 -13.20
CA PHE A 270 23.72 -9.46 -14.61
C PHE A 270 24.69 -10.17 -15.56
N GLN A 271 24.14 -10.95 -16.46
CA GLN A 271 24.83 -11.70 -17.50
C GLN A 271 24.28 -11.30 -18.88
N ASN A 272 25.18 -11.21 -19.86
CA ASN A 272 24.84 -11.12 -21.27
C ASN A 272 25.10 -12.44 -22.03
N ASP A 273 25.69 -13.44 -21.35
CA ASP A 273 25.88 -14.78 -21.84
C ASP A 273 24.75 -15.69 -21.36
N LEU A 274 23.89 -16.08 -22.27
CA LEU A 274 22.74 -16.94 -21.98
C LEU A 274 23.14 -18.34 -21.51
N ALA A 275 24.37 -18.81 -21.79
CA ALA A 275 24.85 -20.08 -21.27
C ALA A 275 25.05 -20.02 -19.74
N ILE A 276 25.46 -18.87 -19.20
CA ILE A 276 25.56 -18.67 -17.75
C ILE A 276 24.17 -18.59 -17.12
N VAL A 277 23.21 -17.92 -17.79
CA VAL A 277 21.81 -17.90 -17.36
C VAL A 277 21.24 -19.32 -17.33
N GLN A 278 21.46 -20.11 -18.37
CA GLN A 278 21.04 -21.52 -18.43
C GLN A 278 21.63 -22.32 -17.26
N GLN A 279 22.94 -22.20 -17.00
CA GLN A 279 23.58 -22.89 -15.91
C GLN A 279 22.99 -22.50 -14.55
N ALA A 280 22.61 -21.22 -14.35
CA ALA A 280 21.95 -20.78 -13.15
C ALA A 280 20.57 -21.42 -12.97
N ILE A 281 19.76 -21.45 -14.03
CA ILE A 281 18.44 -22.10 -14.04
C ILE A 281 18.55 -23.61 -13.86
N ASP A 282 19.52 -24.27 -14.48
CA ASP A 282 19.78 -25.71 -14.30
C ASP A 282 20.15 -26.04 -12.83
N GLY A 283 20.82 -25.08 -12.18
CA GLY A 283 21.22 -25.19 -10.78
C GLY A 283 20.11 -24.86 -9.78
N LEU A 284 18.96 -24.37 -10.22
CA LEU A 284 17.84 -24.08 -9.34
C LEU A 284 17.34 -25.34 -8.66
N ARG A 285 17.23 -25.29 -7.35
CA ARG A 285 16.66 -26.37 -6.53
C ARG A 285 15.55 -25.83 -5.68
N VAL A 286 14.39 -26.39 -5.84
CA VAL A 286 13.21 -26.06 -5.02
C VAL A 286 13.19 -26.93 -3.78
N ALA A 287 12.96 -26.32 -2.65
CA ALA A 287 12.81 -26.97 -1.35
C ALA A 287 12.32 -25.95 -0.32
N GLY A 288 11.68 -26.38 0.74
CA GLY A 288 11.15 -25.50 1.80
C GLY A 288 9.74 -25.05 1.51
N GLY A 289 9.33 -23.90 2.00
CA GLY A 289 7.94 -23.45 1.97
C GLY A 289 7.13 -24.13 3.08
N ARG A 290 7.41 -23.76 4.33
CA ARG A 290 6.76 -24.37 5.51
C ARG A 290 5.43 -23.74 5.85
N ASP A 291 5.26 -22.48 5.49
CA ASP A 291 4.05 -21.70 5.63
C ASP A 291 3.78 -20.96 4.31
N ILE A 292 2.56 -20.50 4.15
CA ILE A 292 2.07 -19.94 2.88
C ILE A 292 2.78 -18.62 2.51
N PRO A 293 2.95 -17.62 3.41
CA PRO A 293 3.60 -16.37 3.03
C PRO A 293 5.09 -16.56 2.76
N GLU A 294 5.59 -15.92 1.70
CA GLU A 294 6.99 -15.99 1.28
C GLU A 294 7.68 -14.62 1.35
N ALA A 295 9.00 -14.57 1.26
CA ALA A 295 9.76 -13.31 1.36
C ALA A 295 9.77 -12.50 0.05
N VAL A 296 8.61 -12.22 -0.49
CA VAL A 296 8.40 -11.52 -1.77
C VAL A 296 8.99 -10.10 -1.75
N HIS A 297 8.75 -9.34 -0.68
CA HIS A 297 9.29 -7.97 -0.60
C HIS A 297 10.81 -7.93 -0.52
N GLU A 298 11.43 -8.89 0.18
CA GLU A 298 12.88 -9.04 0.23
C GLU A 298 13.46 -9.41 -1.12
N ALA A 299 12.77 -10.27 -1.88
CA ALA A 299 13.15 -10.63 -3.25
C ALA A 299 13.14 -9.41 -4.17
N LEU A 300 12.03 -8.66 -4.16
CA LEU A 300 11.90 -7.44 -4.95
C LEU A 300 12.92 -6.37 -4.54
N TYR A 301 13.11 -6.16 -3.24
CA TYR A 301 14.10 -5.21 -2.75
C TYR A 301 15.52 -5.60 -3.18
N SER A 302 15.84 -6.90 -3.10
CA SER A 302 17.10 -7.45 -3.60
C SER A 302 17.25 -7.24 -5.12
N ALA A 303 16.20 -7.49 -5.90
CA ALA A 303 16.20 -7.25 -7.33
C ALA A 303 16.44 -5.78 -7.68
N VAL A 304 15.78 -4.86 -6.99
CA VAL A 304 15.90 -3.42 -7.26
C VAL A 304 17.24 -2.85 -6.80
N MET A 305 17.77 -3.29 -5.65
CA MET A 305 18.90 -2.63 -4.98
C MET A 305 20.26 -3.26 -5.27
N ASN A 306 20.33 -4.56 -5.52
CA ASN A 306 21.60 -5.27 -5.60
C ASN A 306 22.16 -5.36 -7.02
N PHE A 307 21.46 -4.86 -8.02
CA PHE A 307 21.88 -4.90 -9.42
C PHE A 307 22.36 -3.53 -9.91
N PRO A 308 23.42 -3.46 -10.73
CA PRO A 308 23.91 -2.21 -11.31
C PRO A 308 23.10 -1.87 -12.58
N TRP A 309 21.86 -1.43 -12.38
CA TRP A 309 20.93 -1.02 -13.44
C TRP A 309 21.51 0.11 -14.29
N ALA A 310 21.46 -0.02 -15.62
CA ALA A 310 22.03 0.97 -16.54
C ALA A 310 21.26 1.08 -17.86
N ALA A 311 20.47 0.07 -18.25
CA ALA A 311 19.71 0.09 -19.49
C ALA A 311 18.58 1.13 -19.46
N GLU A 312 18.08 1.47 -20.65
CA GLU A 312 16.89 2.31 -20.80
C GLU A 312 15.64 1.59 -20.27
N ASN A 313 15.49 0.32 -20.64
CA ASN A 313 14.39 -0.51 -20.12
C ASN A 313 14.88 -1.34 -18.93
N ARG A 314 14.23 -1.19 -17.78
CA ARG A 314 14.58 -1.85 -16.54
C ARG A 314 13.37 -2.61 -15.98
N LEU A 315 13.47 -3.94 -16.00
CA LEU A 315 12.35 -4.80 -15.64
C LEU A 315 12.74 -5.77 -14.55
N VAL A 316 11.85 -5.92 -13.56
CA VAL A 316 11.81 -7.08 -12.69
C VAL A 316 10.57 -7.88 -13.06
N ILE A 317 10.70 -9.20 -13.21
CA ILE A 317 9.58 -10.12 -13.34
C ILE A 317 9.58 -11.00 -12.10
N LEU A 318 8.60 -10.81 -11.24
CA LEU A 318 8.35 -11.63 -10.06
C LEU A 318 7.48 -12.82 -10.45
N VAL A 319 7.91 -14.02 -10.08
CA VAL A 319 7.18 -15.28 -10.30
C VAL A 319 6.97 -15.97 -8.98
N GLY A 320 5.72 -16.31 -8.66
CA GLY A 320 5.39 -17.04 -7.44
C GLY A 320 3.89 -17.35 -7.33
N ASP A 321 3.57 -18.20 -6.37
CA ASP A 321 2.19 -18.66 -6.07
C ASP A 321 1.68 -18.18 -4.70
N ALA A 322 2.56 -17.63 -3.85
CA ALA A 322 2.28 -17.25 -2.48
C ALA A 322 2.40 -15.74 -2.22
N PRO A 323 1.59 -15.17 -1.30
CA PRO A 323 1.64 -13.76 -0.95
C PRO A 323 2.87 -13.44 -0.08
N PRO A 324 3.29 -12.19 0.02
CA PRO A 324 4.25 -11.75 1.03
C PRO A 324 3.66 -11.84 2.44
N HIS A 325 4.52 -11.80 3.45
CA HIS A 325 4.07 -11.65 4.82
C HIS A 325 3.28 -10.35 5.01
N ALA A 326 2.08 -10.44 5.55
CA ALA A 326 1.23 -9.29 5.85
C ALA A 326 1.89 -8.30 6.84
N ARG A 327 2.83 -8.79 7.66
CA ARG A 327 3.72 -7.97 8.48
C ARG A 327 5.15 -8.35 8.17
N PRO A 328 6.02 -7.39 7.81
CA PRO A 328 7.41 -7.69 7.54
C PRO A 328 8.06 -8.44 8.71
N ARG A 329 8.68 -9.59 8.44
CA ARG A 329 9.50 -10.30 9.43
C ARG A 329 10.92 -9.73 9.51
N GLY A 330 11.36 -9.05 8.43
CA GLY A 330 12.63 -8.37 8.31
C GLY A 330 12.53 -6.86 8.40
N ARG A 331 13.45 -6.17 7.71
CA ARG A 331 13.50 -4.71 7.64
C ARG A 331 12.89 -4.15 6.37
N VAL A 332 12.64 -4.98 5.38
CA VAL A 332 12.10 -4.58 4.09
C VAL A 332 10.60 -4.42 4.23
N THR A 333 10.11 -3.26 3.84
CA THR A 333 8.68 -2.97 3.76
C THR A 333 8.27 -2.83 2.30
N GLU A 334 7.01 -3.00 2.03
CA GLU A 334 6.39 -2.77 0.73
C GLU A 334 6.75 -1.37 0.18
N GLU A 335 6.61 -0.35 1.01
CA GLU A 335 6.90 1.04 0.64
C GLU A 335 8.38 1.25 0.24
N MET A 336 9.31 0.59 0.93
CA MET A 336 10.73 0.62 0.56
C MET A 336 10.95 0.06 -0.85
N VAL A 337 10.26 -1.03 -1.19
CA VAL A 337 10.33 -1.65 -2.53
C VAL A 337 9.81 -0.68 -3.59
N TYR A 338 8.60 -0.14 -3.39
CA TYR A 338 7.94 0.72 -4.37
C TYR A 338 8.69 2.05 -4.56
N THR A 339 9.17 2.65 -3.48
CA THR A 339 9.98 3.87 -3.54
C THR A 339 11.28 3.62 -4.29
N ALA A 340 11.99 2.53 -3.96
CA ALA A 340 13.25 2.19 -4.62
C ALA A 340 13.07 1.88 -6.12
N ALA A 341 11.98 1.21 -6.51
CA ALA A 341 11.66 0.90 -7.90
C ALA A 341 11.37 2.20 -8.68
N ARG A 342 10.52 3.08 -8.16
CA ARG A 342 10.21 4.37 -8.79
C ARG A 342 11.44 5.27 -8.93
N GLU A 343 12.27 5.40 -7.89
CA GLU A 343 13.50 6.21 -7.95
C GLU A 343 14.49 5.74 -9.01
N ARG A 344 14.43 4.47 -9.41
CA ARG A 344 15.33 3.85 -10.39
C ARG A 344 14.68 3.62 -11.75
N ASP A 345 13.43 4.01 -11.91
CA ASP A 345 12.64 3.78 -13.11
C ASP A 345 12.63 2.29 -13.50
N ILE A 346 12.30 1.44 -12.53
CA ILE A 346 12.22 -0.02 -12.68
C ILE A 346 10.77 -0.45 -12.66
N ARG A 347 10.31 -1.11 -13.71
CA ARG A 347 8.98 -1.71 -13.77
C ARG A 347 8.97 -3.07 -13.07
N LEU A 348 8.07 -3.24 -12.12
CA LEU A 348 7.86 -4.49 -11.42
C LEU A 348 6.68 -5.23 -12.07
N ASN A 349 6.97 -6.25 -12.83
CA ASN A 349 5.96 -7.11 -13.44
C ASN A 349 5.77 -8.37 -12.58
N THR A 350 4.58 -8.91 -12.58
CA THR A 350 4.26 -10.08 -11.77
C THR A 350 3.60 -11.18 -12.58
N ILE A 351 3.99 -12.42 -12.32
CA ILE A 351 3.34 -13.63 -12.86
C ILE A 351 2.88 -14.46 -11.67
N ILE A 352 1.58 -14.68 -11.59
CA ILE A 352 0.92 -15.43 -10.54
C ILE A 352 0.72 -16.85 -11.00
N LEU A 353 1.17 -17.79 -10.18
CA LEU A 353 1.03 -19.23 -10.43
C LEU A 353 -0.11 -19.81 -9.59
N PRO A 354 -0.71 -20.92 -10.03
CA PRO A 354 -1.66 -21.68 -9.23
C PRO A 354 -0.99 -22.26 -7.98
N HIS A 355 -1.75 -22.33 -6.90
CA HIS A 355 -1.27 -22.89 -5.61
C HIS A 355 -1.73 -24.33 -5.43
#